data_ef619bfb04125ceb5bf64e1a9d6a7085
#
_entry.id   ef619bfb04125ceb5bf64e1a9d6a7085
#
_cell.length_a   1.000
_cell.length_b   1.000
_cell.length_c   1.000
_cell.angle_alpha   90.00
_cell.angle_beta   90.00
_cell.angle_gamma   90.00
#
_symmetry.space_group_name_H-M   'P 1'
#
loop_
_entity.id
_entity.type
_entity.pdbx_description
1 polymer ?
#
loop_
_entity_poly.entity_id
_entity_poly.type
_entity_poly.pdbx_seq_one_letter_code
_entity_poly.pdbx_strand_id
1 'polypeptide(L)'
;MSAVAGALRELLVRYLDAWTPVALHSARGATFAYGWSDSPDEHAAEAAVRVFAEFADRLRGRRLTVVLVGPAPATLARRLDTVQAELRTPPELSVHAVEGDLDARLPAALKAAGAAVAPLLAFLDSAGPASLAAAGTGKPAEVLLVSGTGQLPTPPMPLTAHVELVGGDGAARLVTFATTVGKGLEAFKNALWAVDEYAGVRYRDPRDPEGHLLDISLSPHPGPLRRELLAHLASAGPRTVTDLRQFTLTHTVYRAADTVRVLSALLTAGTVTRDPERGRLGGDVVIALS
;
A
#
# COMPACT_ATOMS: atom_id res chain seq x y z
N MET A 1 -3.50 12.83 18.86
CA MET A 1 -3.42 11.86 17.74
C MET A 1 -2.20 11.02 17.91
N SER A 2 -2.25 9.70 17.71
CA SER A 2 -1.05 8.87 17.80
C SER A 2 -0.14 9.12 16.59
N ALA A 3 1.17 9.01 16.77
CA ALA A 3 2.15 9.12 15.69
C ALA A 3 1.86 8.12 14.56
N VAL A 4 1.45 6.90 14.92
CA VAL A 4 1.07 5.84 13.97
C VAL A 4 -0.11 6.25 13.09
N ALA A 5 -1.17 6.88 13.65
CA ALA A 5 -2.30 7.36 12.84
C ALA A 5 -1.87 8.48 11.88
N GLY A 6 -0.96 9.36 12.30
CA GLY A 6 -0.37 10.38 11.43
C GLY A 6 0.39 9.78 10.25
N ALA A 7 1.27 8.81 10.51
CA ALA A 7 2.05 8.12 9.49
C ALA A 7 1.17 7.30 8.52
N LEU A 8 0.10 6.64 9.04
CA LEU A 8 -0.87 5.93 8.20
C LEU A 8 -1.60 6.86 7.23
N ARG A 9 -1.99 8.04 7.72
CA ARG A 9 -2.65 9.05 6.89
C ARG A 9 -1.70 9.59 5.81
N GLU A 10 -0.47 9.90 6.17
CA GLU A 10 0.54 10.34 5.20
C GLU A 10 0.81 9.27 4.14
N LEU A 11 0.95 8.01 4.56
CA LEU A 11 1.09 6.88 3.64
C LEU A 11 -0.11 6.79 2.67
N LEU A 12 -1.34 6.92 3.19
CA LEU A 12 -2.54 6.91 2.37
C LEU A 12 -2.51 8.05 1.34
N VAL A 13 -2.24 9.29 1.77
CA VAL A 13 -2.16 10.46 0.89
C VAL A 13 -1.14 10.23 -0.23
N ARG A 14 0.09 9.85 0.12
CA ARG A 14 1.16 9.60 -0.86
C ARG A 14 0.79 8.49 -1.84
N TYR A 15 0.09 7.46 -1.34
CA TYR A 15 -0.35 6.38 -2.20
C TYR A 15 -1.48 6.82 -3.14
N LEU A 16 -2.44 7.60 -2.66
CA LEU A 16 -3.52 8.15 -3.47
C LEU A 16 -3.02 9.10 -4.56
N ASP A 17 -1.99 9.90 -4.29
CA ASP A 17 -1.33 10.76 -5.29
C ASP A 17 -0.75 9.95 -6.45
N ALA A 18 -0.20 8.77 -6.16
CA ALA A 18 0.33 7.87 -7.19
C ALA A 18 -0.78 7.08 -7.90
N TRP A 19 -1.80 6.63 -7.16
CA TRP A 19 -2.89 5.77 -7.66
C TRP A 19 -3.89 6.52 -8.53
N THR A 20 -4.35 7.69 -8.09
CA THR A 20 -5.45 8.44 -8.71
C THR A 20 -5.20 8.74 -10.20
N PRO A 21 -4.05 9.30 -10.61
CA PRO A 21 -3.81 9.58 -12.01
C PRO A 21 -3.76 8.31 -12.88
N VAL A 22 -3.25 7.21 -12.35
CA VAL A 22 -3.17 5.92 -13.06
C VAL A 22 -4.56 5.32 -13.21
N ALA A 23 -5.35 5.29 -12.15
CA ALA A 23 -6.72 4.78 -12.14
C ALA A 23 -7.61 5.54 -13.13
N LEU A 24 -7.57 6.88 -13.07
CA LEU A 24 -8.33 7.73 -13.98
C LEU A 24 -7.85 7.68 -15.43
N HIS A 25 -6.56 7.36 -15.68
CA HIS A 25 -6.06 7.19 -17.04
C HIS A 25 -6.53 5.86 -17.66
N SER A 26 -6.56 4.80 -16.85
CA SER A 26 -6.80 3.43 -17.33
C SER A 26 -8.29 3.12 -17.58
N ALA A 27 -9.22 3.86 -16.98
CA ALA A 27 -10.66 3.60 -17.08
C ALA A 27 -11.50 4.89 -17.00
N ARG A 28 -12.78 4.78 -17.41
CA ARG A 28 -13.75 5.88 -17.29
C ARG A 28 -14.30 6.06 -15.88
N GLY A 29 -14.07 5.10 -15.00
CA GLY A 29 -14.48 5.14 -13.60
C GLY A 29 -13.44 4.48 -12.72
N ALA A 30 -13.31 4.96 -11.48
CA ALA A 30 -12.50 4.35 -10.44
C ALA A 30 -13.29 4.39 -9.12
N THR A 31 -13.01 3.46 -8.22
CA THR A 31 -13.66 3.39 -6.92
C THR A 31 -12.60 3.42 -5.81
N PHE A 32 -12.80 4.29 -4.83
CA PHE A 32 -12.09 4.26 -3.56
C PHE A 32 -13.07 3.83 -2.47
N ALA A 33 -12.80 2.71 -1.81
CA ALA A 33 -13.58 2.24 -0.68
C ALA A 33 -12.85 2.56 0.62
N TYR A 34 -13.52 3.20 1.55
CA TYR A 34 -13.05 3.43 2.91
C TYR A 34 -13.95 2.68 3.88
N GLY A 35 -13.40 1.64 4.52
CA GLY A 35 -14.16 0.75 5.40
C GLY A 35 -13.54 0.64 6.78
N TRP A 36 -14.39 0.59 7.82
CA TRP A 36 -13.98 0.43 9.22
C TRP A 36 -14.95 -0.45 9.97
N SER A 37 -14.44 -1.19 10.96
CA SER A 37 -15.27 -2.07 11.81
C SER A 37 -15.71 -1.41 13.11
N ASP A 38 -14.96 -0.44 13.62
CA ASP A 38 -15.24 0.21 14.92
C ASP A 38 -15.49 1.71 14.74
N SER A 39 -14.47 2.49 14.47
CA SER A 39 -14.56 3.94 14.25
C SER A 39 -13.67 4.40 13.10
N PRO A 40 -14.14 5.37 12.26
CA PRO A 40 -13.33 5.86 11.16
C PRO A 40 -12.22 6.82 11.65
N ASP A 41 -11.09 6.83 10.99
CA ASP A 41 -10.21 8.00 10.99
C ASP A 41 -10.79 9.04 10.03
N GLU A 42 -11.60 9.97 10.58
CA GLU A 42 -12.25 11.02 9.79
C GLU A 42 -11.25 11.89 9.03
N HIS A 43 -10.05 12.11 9.59
CA HIS A 43 -8.99 12.89 8.94
C HIS A 43 -8.36 12.13 7.76
N ALA A 44 -8.29 10.81 7.81
CA ALA A 44 -7.83 10.00 6.68
C ALA A 44 -8.82 10.06 5.52
N ALA A 45 -10.13 9.96 5.80
CA ALA A 45 -11.17 10.08 4.79
C ALA A 45 -11.20 11.49 4.16
N GLU A 46 -11.08 12.54 4.99
CA GLU A 46 -11.01 13.93 4.51
C GLU A 46 -9.76 14.14 3.63
N ALA A 47 -8.59 13.67 4.07
CA ALA A 47 -7.36 13.77 3.29
C ALA A 47 -7.49 13.08 1.93
N ALA A 48 -8.16 11.92 1.86
CA ALA A 48 -8.42 11.23 0.60
C ALA A 48 -9.26 12.09 -0.36
N VAL A 49 -10.35 12.71 0.12
CA VAL A 49 -11.19 13.60 -0.70
C VAL A 49 -10.41 14.83 -1.17
N ARG A 50 -9.53 15.40 -0.32
CA ARG A 50 -8.66 16.53 -0.70
C ARG A 50 -7.70 16.13 -1.82
N VAL A 51 -7.06 14.98 -1.73
CA VAL A 51 -6.21 14.45 -2.82
C VAL A 51 -7.02 14.31 -4.11
N PHE A 52 -8.21 13.71 -4.06
CA PHE A 52 -9.05 13.54 -5.26
C PHE A 52 -9.46 14.87 -5.88
N ALA A 53 -9.69 15.91 -5.07
CA ALA A 53 -10.01 17.25 -5.55
C ALA A 53 -8.87 17.88 -6.37
N GLU A 54 -7.60 17.56 -6.08
CA GLU A 54 -6.45 18.02 -6.85
C GLU A 54 -6.44 17.48 -8.29
N PHE A 55 -7.15 16.38 -8.53
CA PHE A 55 -7.30 15.78 -9.86
C PHE A 55 -8.63 16.14 -10.55
N ALA A 56 -9.31 17.20 -10.11
CA ALA A 56 -10.60 17.64 -10.67
C ALA A 56 -10.60 17.79 -12.20
N ASP A 57 -9.52 18.31 -12.77
CA ASP A 57 -9.37 18.45 -14.23
C ASP A 57 -9.36 17.12 -14.96
N ARG A 58 -8.87 16.06 -14.32
CA ARG A 58 -8.82 14.69 -14.87
C ARG A 58 -10.15 13.95 -14.74
N LEU A 59 -11.08 14.46 -13.94
CA LEU A 59 -12.42 13.89 -13.77
C LEU A 59 -13.37 14.22 -14.91
N ARG A 60 -13.05 15.16 -15.78
CA ARG A 60 -13.91 15.52 -16.93
C ARG A 60 -14.18 14.28 -17.82
N GLY A 61 -15.45 13.85 -17.86
CA GLY A 61 -15.88 12.64 -18.60
C GLY A 61 -15.46 11.31 -17.96
N ARG A 62 -15.06 11.34 -16.70
CA ARG A 62 -14.69 10.18 -15.88
C ARG A 62 -15.41 10.27 -14.54
N ARG A 63 -15.44 9.19 -13.78
CA ARG A 63 -16.08 9.15 -12.46
C ARG A 63 -15.11 8.59 -11.42
N LEU A 64 -15.05 9.24 -10.26
CA LEU A 64 -14.41 8.70 -9.07
C LEU A 64 -15.48 8.57 -7.97
N THR A 65 -15.74 7.34 -7.55
CA THR A 65 -16.73 7.03 -6.53
C THR A 65 -16.02 6.69 -5.23
N VAL A 66 -16.34 7.43 -4.18
CA VAL A 66 -15.91 7.14 -2.80
C VAL A 66 -17.05 6.40 -2.11
N VAL A 67 -16.76 5.21 -1.58
CA VAL A 67 -17.73 4.37 -0.85
C VAL A 67 -17.27 4.27 0.60
N LEU A 68 -18.08 4.78 1.52
CA LEU A 68 -17.84 4.73 2.96
C LEU A 68 -18.67 3.58 3.54
N VAL A 69 -18.05 2.64 4.24
CA VAL A 69 -18.76 1.49 4.84
C VAL A 69 -18.31 1.29 6.28
N GLY A 70 -19.26 1.28 7.20
CA GLY A 70 -19.00 1.01 8.62
C GLY A 70 -20.15 1.44 9.51
N PRO A 71 -20.00 1.35 10.83
CA PRO A 71 -21.00 1.85 11.77
C PRO A 71 -21.07 3.40 11.70
N ALA A 72 -22.30 3.95 11.77
CA ALA A 72 -22.60 5.37 11.86
C ALA A 72 -21.88 6.28 10.83
N PRO A 73 -21.89 5.99 9.54
CA PRO A 73 -21.13 6.74 8.53
C PRO A 73 -21.69 8.13 8.23
N ALA A 74 -22.90 8.45 8.69
CA ALA A 74 -23.60 9.69 8.34
C ALA A 74 -22.88 10.97 8.79
N THR A 75 -22.18 10.92 9.94
CA THR A 75 -21.40 12.09 10.43
C THR A 75 -20.19 12.34 9.54
N LEU A 76 -19.46 11.29 9.20
CA LEU A 76 -18.34 11.36 8.26
C LEU A 76 -18.80 11.84 6.88
N ALA A 77 -19.91 11.31 6.35
CA ALA A 77 -20.46 11.72 5.06
C ALA A 77 -20.73 13.22 5.03
N ARG A 78 -21.45 13.77 6.04
CA ARG A 78 -21.72 15.23 6.15
C ARG A 78 -20.43 16.06 6.22
N ARG A 79 -19.40 15.57 6.92
CA ARG A 79 -18.09 16.23 6.96
C ARG A 79 -17.47 16.28 5.57
N LEU A 80 -17.49 15.17 4.83
CA LEU A 80 -16.95 15.11 3.48
C LEU A 80 -17.76 15.96 2.49
N ASP A 81 -19.09 16.06 2.64
CA ASP A 81 -19.93 16.97 1.86
C ASP A 81 -19.49 18.44 2.07
N THR A 82 -19.18 18.81 3.31
CA THR A 82 -18.65 20.14 3.63
C THR A 82 -17.31 20.40 2.95
N VAL A 83 -16.39 19.44 3.04
CA VAL A 83 -15.07 19.50 2.37
C VAL A 83 -15.22 19.62 0.86
N GLN A 84 -16.11 18.82 0.25
CA GLN A 84 -16.39 18.91 -1.19
C GLN A 84 -16.94 20.28 -1.60
N ALA A 85 -17.83 20.84 -0.80
CA ALA A 85 -18.37 22.18 -1.04
C ALA A 85 -17.28 23.27 -0.94
N GLU A 86 -16.43 23.22 0.09
CA GLU A 86 -15.28 24.12 0.25
C GLU A 86 -14.32 24.07 -0.95
N LEU A 87 -14.00 22.88 -1.42
CA LEU A 87 -13.08 22.63 -2.51
C LEU A 87 -13.72 22.78 -3.89
N ARG A 88 -15.05 22.96 -3.94
CA ARG A 88 -15.84 23.05 -5.19
C ARG A 88 -15.55 21.85 -6.10
N THR A 89 -15.57 20.65 -5.52
CA THR A 89 -15.29 19.42 -6.28
C THR A 89 -16.33 19.21 -7.39
N PRO A 90 -15.94 18.65 -8.54
CA PRO A 90 -16.87 18.39 -9.62
C PRO A 90 -17.84 17.25 -9.26
N PRO A 91 -19.04 17.19 -9.86
CA PRO A 91 -20.05 16.16 -9.57
C PRO A 91 -19.60 14.74 -9.94
N GLU A 92 -18.57 14.62 -10.73
CA GLU A 92 -17.92 13.34 -11.07
C GLU A 92 -17.21 12.70 -9.89
N LEU A 93 -16.87 13.45 -8.83
CA LEU A 93 -16.42 12.94 -7.53
C LEU A 93 -17.64 12.76 -6.62
N SER A 94 -18.11 11.54 -6.46
CA SER A 94 -19.27 11.21 -5.64
C SER A 94 -18.89 10.45 -4.38
N VAL A 95 -19.53 10.78 -3.25
CA VAL A 95 -19.36 10.09 -1.96
C VAL A 95 -20.66 9.40 -1.60
N HIS A 96 -20.59 8.10 -1.26
CA HIS A 96 -21.73 7.30 -0.84
C HIS A 96 -21.44 6.62 0.48
N ALA A 97 -22.34 6.76 1.44
CA ALA A 97 -22.23 6.17 2.77
C ALA A 97 -23.19 4.98 2.91
N VAL A 98 -22.68 3.88 3.41
CA VAL A 98 -23.42 2.64 3.66
C VAL A 98 -23.21 2.24 5.11
N GLU A 99 -24.28 2.26 5.89
CA GLU A 99 -24.26 1.91 7.31
C GLU A 99 -24.34 0.41 7.53
N GLY A 100 -23.53 -0.09 8.45
CA GLY A 100 -23.60 -1.46 8.97
C GLY A 100 -22.24 -2.12 9.09
N ASP A 101 -22.27 -3.41 9.40
CA ASP A 101 -21.09 -4.25 9.51
C ASP A 101 -20.31 -4.27 8.19
N LEU A 102 -18.99 -4.10 8.29
CA LEU A 102 -18.12 -3.96 7.11
C LEU A 102 -18.17 -5.21 6.23
N ASP A 103 -18.05 -6.39 6.80
CA ASP A 103 -18.04 -7.65 6.02
C ASP A 103 -19.39 -7.97 5.39
N ALA A 104 -20.48 -7.57 6.03
CA ALA A 104 -21.82 -7.76 5.49
C ALA A 104 -22.16 -6.76 4.37
N ARG A 105 -21.66 -5.52 4.45
CA ARG A 105 -22.10 -4.42 3.58
C ARG A 105 -21.16 -4.10 2.43
N LEU A 106 -19.84 -4.21 2.61
CA LEU A 106 -18.86 -3.84 1.59
C LEU A 106 -19.07 -4.57 0.25
N PRO A 107 -19.34 -5.90 0.21
CA PRO A 107 -19.57 -6.59 -1.05
C PRO A 107 -20.72 -6.00 -1.88
N ALA A 108 -21.85 -5.70 -1.22
CA ALA A 108 -23.02 -5.12 -1.90
C ALA A 108 -22.75 -3.67 -2.33
N ALA A 109 -22.07 -2.87 -1.50
CA ALA A 109 -21.72 -1.50 -1.80
C ALA A 109 -20.77 -1.38 -3.00
N LEU A 110 -19.72 -2.21 -3.07
CA LEU A 110 -18.81 -2.27 -4.21
C LEU A 110 -19.49 -2.74 -5.50
N LYS A 111 -20.40 -3.71 -5.40
CA LYS A 111 -21.22 -4.14 -6.52
C LYS A 111 -22.11 -3.01 -7.05
N ALA A 112 -22.78 -2.27 -6.17
CA ALA A 112 -23.60 -1.11 -6.53
C ALA A 112 -22.79 0.03 -7.16
N ALA A 113 -21.56 0.24 -6.70
CA ALA A 113 -20.61 1.20 -7.28
C ALA A 113 -20.01 0.76 -8.62
N GLY A 114 -20.26 -0.48 -9.08
CA GLY A 114 -19.68 -1.03 -10.30
C GLY A 114 -18.17 -1.27 -10.22
N ALA A 115 -17.62 -1.48 -9.02
CA ALA A 115 -16.20 -1.56 -8.77
C ALA A 115 -15.50 -2.76 -9.46
N ALA A 116 -16.22 -3.86 -9.75
CA ALA A 116 -15.65 -5.07 -10.32
C ALA A 116 -15.08 -4.94 -11.75
N VAL A 117 -15.42 -3.87 -12.46
CA VAL A 117 -14.98 -3.63 -13.85
C VAL A 117 -14.07 -2.40 -14.00
N ALA A 118 -13.67 -1.81 -12.89
CA ALA A 118 -12.90 -0.57 -12.83
C ALA A 118 -11.77 -0.67 -11.78
N PRO A 119 -10.78 0.20 -11.82
CA PRO A 119 -9.79 0.32 -10.75
C PRO A 119 -10.46 0.51 -9.39
N LEU A 120 -10.07 -0.33 -8.44
CA LEU A 120 -10.55 -0.30 -7.07
C LEU A 120 -9.37 -0.23 -6.10
N LEU A 121 -9.37 0.78 -5.27
CA LEU A 121 -8.52 0.84 -4.08
C LEU A 121 -9.42 0.80 -2.85
N ALA A 122 -9.19 -0.17 -1.97
CA ALA A 122 -9.86 -0.26 -0.68
C ALA A 122 -8.89 0.03 0.47
N PHE A 123 -9.19 1.05 1.26
CA PHE A 123 -8.55 1.33 2.55
C PHE A 123 -9.47 0.81 3.66
N LEU A 124 -9.03 -0.23 4.36
CA LEU A 124 -9.86 -0.97 5.30
C LEU A 124 -9.19 -1.03 6.67
N ASP A 125 -9.93 -0.72 7.73
CA ASP A 125 -9.50 -0.95 9.12
C ASP A 125 -10.26 -2.14 9.70
N SER A 126 -9.49 -3.19 10.07
CA SER A 126 -10.00 -4.39 10.73
C SER A 126 -11.07 -5.16 9.92
N ALA A 127 -10.80 -5.35 8.62
CA ALA A 127 -11.69 -6.07 7.70
C ALA A 127 -11.55 -7.60 7.81
N GLY A 128 -12.66 -8.28 7.66
CA GLY A 128 -12.73 -9.74 7.58
C GLY A 128 -12.63 -10.29 6.15
N PRO A 129 -12.76 -11.63 6.00
CA PRO A 129 -12.57 -12.31 4.73
C PRO A 129 -13.53 -11.88 3.60
N ALA A 130 -14.79 -11.57 3.92
CA ALA A 130 -15.77 -11.18 2.91
C ALA A 130 -15.43 -9.82 2.30
N SER A 131 -14.99 -8.85 3.12
CA SER A 131 -14.52 -7.55 2.67
C SER A 131 -13.28 -7.67 1.81
N LEU A 132 -12.30 -8.48 2.21
CA LEU A 132 -11.07 -8.70 1.45
C LEU A 132 -11.35 -9.37 0.10
N ALA A 133 -12.25 -10.34 0.04
CA ALA A 133 -12.66 -10.97 -1.20
C ALA A 133 -13.35 -9.97 -2.15
N ALA A 134 -14.26 -9.15 -1.62
CA ALA A 134 -14.95 -8.13 -2.40
C ALA A 134 -14.00 -7.05 -2.93
N ALA A 135 -13.06 -6.59 -2.11
CA ALA A 135 -12.05 -5.61 -2.49
C ALA A 135 -11.09 -6.14 -3.56
N GLY A 136 -10.92 -7.47 -3.67
CA GLY A 136 -10.13 -8.13 -4.71
C GLY A 136 -10.79 -8.18 -6.10
N THR A 137 -12.03 -7.72 -6.26
CA THR A 137 -12.78 -7.85 -7.53
C THR A 137 -12.46 -6.77 -8.56
N GLY A 138 -11.84 -5.66 -8.19
CA GLY A 138 -11.50 -4.55 -9.09
C GLY A 138 -10.52 -4.91 -10.21
N LYS A 139 -10.40 -4.03 -11.21
CA LYS A 139 -9.51 -4.22 -12.37
C LYS A 139 -8.75 -2.93 -12.70
N PRO A 140 -7.54 -2.71 -12.12
CA PRO A 140 -6.89 -3.52 -11.07
C PRO A 140 -7.58 -3.41 -9.70
N ALA A 141 -7.29 -4.37 -8.81
CA ALA A 141 -7.70 -4.36 -7.42
C ALA A 141 -6.49 -4.11 -6.50
N GLU A 142 -6.68 -3.26 -5.50
CA GLU A 142 -5.66 -2.90 -4.52
C GLU A 142 -6.31 -2.72 -3.14
N VAL A 143 -5.66 -3.24 -2.12
CA VAL A 143 -6.14 -3.16 -0.73
C VAL A 143 -5.01 -2.65 0.16
N LEU A 144 -5.30 -1.62 0.92
CA LEU A 144 -4.51 -1.18 2.07
C LEU A 144 -5.30 -1.53 3.33
N LEU A 145 -4.93 -2.62 3.97
CA LEU A 145 -5.55 -3.10 5.19
C LEU A 145 -4.71 -2.68 6.41
N VAL A 146 -5.35 -2.04 7.37
CA VAL A 146 -4.80 -1.76 8.69
C VAL A 146 -5.42 -2.72 9.69
N SER A 147 -4.60 -3.35 10.52
CA SER A 147 -5.07 -4.30 11.54
C SER A 147 -4.21 -4.24 12.80
N GLY A 148 -4.62 -4.96 13.84
CA GLY A 148 -3.75 -5.25 14.98
C GLY A 148 -2.55 -6.10 14.57
N THR A 149 -1.48 -6.07 15.36
CA THR A 149 -0.30 -6.91 15.18
C THR A 149 -0.61 -8.37 15.54
N GLY A 150 0.14 -9.31 14.96
CA GLY A 150 0.02 -10.75 15.25
C GLY A 150 -0.13 -11.56 13.96
N GLN A 151 -1.33 -12.08 13.69
CA GLN A 151 -1.54 -12.90 12.50
C GLN A 151 -1.46 -12.05 11.21
N LEU A 152 -0.67 -12.51 10.25
CA LEU A 152 -0.56 -11.86 8.94
C LEU A 152 -1.83 -12.15 8.11
N PRO A 153 -2.56 -11.12 7.69
CA PRO A 153 -3.68 -11.31 6.77
C PRO A 153 -3.20 -11.83 5.42
N THR A 154 -4.01 -12.69 4.80
CA THR A 154 -3.77 -13.25 3.46
C THR A 154 -4.89 -12.84 2.50
N PRO A 155 -4.92 -11.58 2.02
CA PRO A 155 -5.89 -11.17 1.01
C PRO A 155 -5.79 -12.06 -0.24
N PRO A 156 -6.91 -12.34 -0.93
CA PRO A 156 -6.93 -13.23 -2.10
C PRO A 156 -6.38 -12.52 -3.34
N MET A 157 -5.16 -12.00 -3.26
CA MET A 157 -4.45 -11.29 -4.33
C MET A 157 -3.04 -11.83 -4.48
N PRO A 158 -2.48 -11.84 -5.71
CA PRO A 158 -1.21 -12.51 -6.00
C PRO A 158 0.01 -11.83 -5.38
N LEU A 159 -0.07 -10.53 -5.10
CA LEU A 159 1.05 -9.75 -4.58
C LEU A 159 0.66 -9.12 -3.26
N THR A 160 1.38 -9.45 -2.20
CA THR A 160 1.11 -8.94 -0.85
C THR A 160 2.41 -8.52 -0.17
N ALA A 161 2.38 -7.39 0.53
CA ALA A 161 3.45 -6.92 1.39
C ALA A 161 2.89 -6.56 2.77
N HIS A 162 3.70 -6.75 3.80
CA HIS A 162 3.37 -6.43 5.17
C HIS A 162 4.43 -5.51 5.76
N VAL A 163 4.00 -4.61 6.64
CA VAL A 163 4.88 -3.78 7.45
C VAL A 163 4.16 -3.42 8.75
N GLU A 164 4.84 -3.46 9.85
CA GLU A 164 4.34 -2.90 11.10
C GLU A 164 4.86 -1.48 11.27
N LEU A 165 3.98 -0.57 11.62
CA LEU A 165 4.29 0.78 12.04
C LEU A 165 4.32 0.80 13.56
N VAL A 166 5.46 1.14 14.14
CA VAL A 166 5.70 1.13 15.59
C VAL A 166 5.97 2.55 16.06
N GLY A 167 5.08 3.09 16.88
CA GLY A 167 5.23 4.40 17.51
C GLY A 167 6.23 4.40 18.67
N GLY A 168 6.76 5.55 19.00
CA GLY A 168 7.66 5.72 20.14
C GLY A 168 7.01 5.41 21.51
N ASP A 169 5.68 5.41 21.57
CA ASP A 169 4.86 5.01 22.72
C ASP A 169 4.61 3.49 22.79
N GLY A 170 5.15 2.73 21.87
CA GLY A 170 4.96 1.28 21.77
C GLY A 170 3.67 0.87 21.05
N ALA A 171 2.81 1.81 20.65
CA ALA A 171 1.65 1.48 19.84
C ALA A 171 2.11 0.94 18.48
N ALA A 172 1.51 -0.16 18.04
CA ALA A 172 1.86 -0.77 16.77
C ALA A 172 0.61 -1.14 15.95
N ARG A 173 0.68 -0.95 14.63
CA ARG A 173 -0.35 -1.36 13.68
C ARG A 173 0.29 -2.08 12.51
N LEU A 174 -0.32 -3.18 12.11
CA LEU A 174 0.08 -3.91 10.92
C LEU A 174 -0.62 -3.30 9.69
N VAL A 175 0.18 -2.96 8.70
CA VAL A 175 -0.28 -2.56 7.38
C VAL A 175 -0.01 -3.69 6.41
N THR A 176 -1.06 -4.16 5.77
CA THR A 176 -0.99 -5.14 4.69
C THR A 176 -1.43 -4.48 3.40
N PHE A 177 -0.55 -4.44 2.43
CA PHE A 177 -0.89 -4.01 1.08
C PHE A 177 -0.99 -5.22 0.16
N ALA A 178 -2.10 -5.35 -0.55
CA ALA A 178 -2.31 -6.42 -1.52
C ALA A 178 -2.80 -5.85 -2.86
N THR A 179 -2.33 -6.42 -3.97
CA THR A 179 -2.63 -5.91 -5.31
C THR A 179 -2.59 -7.00 -6.37
N THR A 180 -3.30 -6.76 -7.47
CA THR A 180 -3.24 -7.59 -8.68
C THR A 180 -2.16 -7.16 -9.66
N VAL A 181 -1.45 -6.04 -9.41
CA VAL A 181 -0.46 -5.46 -10.34
C VAL A 181 0.84 -5.08 -9.64
N GLY A 182 1.99 -5.49 -10.22
CA GLY A 182 3.31 -5.26 -9.64
C GLY A 182 3.66 -3.77 -9.47
N LYS A 183 3.21 -2.91 -10.39
CA LYS A 183 3.42 -1.45 -10.29
C LYS A 183 2.73 -0.84 -9.07
N GLY A 184 1.57 -1.37 -8.65
CA GLY A 184 0.90 -0.96 -7.41
C GLY A 184 1.76 -1.26 -6.19
N LEU A 185 2.37 -2.46 -6.14
CA LEU A 185 3.25 -2.83 -5.05
C LEU A 185 4.53 -1.96 -4.99
N GLU A 186 5.13 -1.64 -6.16
CA GLU A 186 6.25 -0.71 -6.23
C GLU A 186 5.85 0.70 -5.75
N ALA A 187 4.70 1.20 -6.18
CA ALA A 187 4.17 2.50 -5.76
C ALA A 187 3.92 2.55 -4.24
N PHE A 188 3.32 1.50 -3.69
CA PHE A 188 3.11 1.37 -2.24
C PHE A 188 4.44 1.42 -1.47
N LYS A 189 5.43 0.64 -1.89
CA LYS A 189 6.75 0.65 -1.23
C LYS A 189 7.44 2.02 -1.34
N ASN A 190 7.30 2.71 -2.46
CA ASN A 190 7.83 4.06 -2.62
C ASN A 190 7.12 5.05 -1.69
N ALA A 191 5.78 4.99 -1.60
CA ALA A 191 5.00 5.81 -0.66
C ALA A 191 5.38 5.54 0.80
N LEU A 192 5.55 4.25 1.16
CA LEU A 192 5.96 3.83 2.50
C LEU A 192 7.28 4.50 2.92
N TRP A 193 8.33 4.41 2.09
CA TRP A 193 9.64 4.98 2.40
C TRP A 193 9.74 6.49 2.18
N ALA A 194 8.68 7.15 1.73
CA ALA A 194 8.58 8.59 1.60
C ALA A 194 7.82 9.26 2.76
N VAL A 195 7.26 8.49 3.69
CA VAL A 195 6.66 9.03 4.92
C VAL A 195 7.73 9.81 5.69
N ASP A 196 7.31 10.88 6.36
CA ASP A 196 8.21 11.77 7.10
C ASP A 196 9.01 10.99 8.17
N GLU A 197 10.33 11.07 8.08
CA GLU A 197 11.26 10.43 9.02
C GLU A 197 11.11 10.95 10.47
N TYR A 198 10.55 12.14 10.64
CA TYR A 198 10.26 12.74 11.94
C TYR A 198 8.87 12.44 12.48
N ALA A 199 8.09 11.59 11.81
CA ALA A 199 6.75 11.22 12.25
C ALA A 199 6.71 10.49 13.62
N GLY A 200 7.88 10.14 14.19
CA GLY A 200 7.97 9.40 15.46
C GLY A 200 7.56 7.94 15.34
N VAL A 201 7.63 7.38 14.14
CA VAL A 201 7.29 5.99 13.81
C VAL A 201 8.49 5.31 13.19
N ARG A 202 8.64 4.02 13.45
CA ARG A 202 9.61 3.13 12.79
C ARG A 202 8.89 1.97 12.15
N TYR A 203 9.54 1.33 11.16
CA TYR A 203 9.03 0.12 10.53
C TYR A 203 9.62 -1.11 11.17
N ARG A 204 8.82 -2.18 11.19
CA ARG A 204 9.26 -3.53 11.53
C ARG A 204 8.73 -4.49 10.48
N ASP A 205 9.57 -5.42 10.03
CA ASP A 205 9.08 -6.54 9.24
C ASP A 205 8.42 -7.55 10.19
N PRO A 206 7.13 -7.83 10.04
CA PRO A 206 6.45 -8.78 10.92
C PRO A 206 6.94 -10.23 10.76
N ARG A 207 7.77 -10.51 9.74
CA ARG A 207 8.42 -11.81 9.53
C ARG A 207 9.82 -11.89 10.15
N ASP A 208 10.36 -10.77 10.62
CA ASP A 208 11.65 -10.74 11.29
C ASP A 208 11.51 -11.29 12.72
N PRO A 209 12.09 -12.49 13.02
CA PRO A 209 11.97 -13.09 14.35
C PRO A 209 12.68 -12.28 15.45
N GLU A 210 13.64 -11.44 15.08
CA GLU A 210 14.38 -10.58 16.01
C GLU A 210 13.67 -9.24 16.23
N GLY A 211 12.68 -8.90 15.38
CA GLY A 211 11.85 -7.72 15.54
C GLY A 211 12.59 -6.39 15.37
N HIS A 212 13.63 -6.35 14.53
CA HIS A 212 14.42 -5.15 14.30
C HIS A 212 13.56 -3.98 13.83
N LEU A 213 13.79 -2.82 14.43
CA LEU A 213 13.16 -1.57 14.02
C LEU A 213 14.03 -0.87 12.97
N LEU A 214 13.38 -0.39 11.92
CA LEU A 214 13.98 0.34 10.82
C LEU A 214 13.51 1.79 10.87
N ASP A 215 14.45 2.72 10.94
CA ASP A 215 14.15 4.15 10.83
C ASP A 215 13.65 4.47 9.41
N ILE A 216 12.61 5.29 9.32
CA ILE A 216 12.09 5.77 8.04
C ILE A 216 13.13 6.67 7.41
N SER A 217 13.50 6.39 6.16
CA SER A 217 14.49 7.18 5.43
C SER A 217 14.32 6.97 3.93
N LEU A 218 14.57 8.02 3.14
CA LEU A 218 14.66 7.89 1.68
C LEU A 218 15.80 6.98 1.23
N SER A 219 16.81 6.75 2.11
CA SER A 219 17.90 5.81 1.90
C SER A 219 17.98 4.80 3.05
N PRO A 220 17.08 3.78 3.09
CA PRO A 220 17.04 2.82 4.17
C PRO A 220 18.37 2.11 4.41
N HIS A 221 18.67 1.81 5.68
CA HIS A 221 19.87 1.08 6.04
C HIS A 221 19.94 -0.28 5.33
N PRO A 222 20.98 -0.60 4.57
CA PRO A 222 21.01 -1.76 3.67
C PRO A 222 21.28 -3.10 4.40
N GLY A 223 21.69 -3.08 5.65
CA GLY A 223 22.15 -4.26 6.38
C GLY A 223 21.14 -5.38 6.47
N PRO A 224 19.89 -5.14 6.90
CA PRO A 224 18.86 -6.20 6.93
C PRO A 224 18.58 -6.78 5.55
N LEU A 225 18.36 -5.95 4.53
CA LEU A 225 18.12 -6.42 3.16
C LEU A 225 19.28 -7.26 2.63
N ARG A 226 20.53 -6.86 2.96
CA ARG A 226 21.71 -7.66 2.59
C ARG A 226 21.64 -9.09 3.15
N ARG A 227 21.29 -9.25 4.44
CA ARG A 227 21.16 -10.56 5.08
C ARG A 227 20.05 -11.39 4.42
N GLU A 228 18.90 -10.79 4.15
CA GLU A 228 17.76 -11.46 3.53
C GLU A 228 18.06 -11.92 2.11
N LEU A 229 18.73 -11.10 1.28
CA LEU A 229 19.13 -11.47 -0.08
C LEU A 229 20.16 -12.60 -0.08
N LEU A 230 21.15 -12.57 0.81
CA LEU A 230 22.13 -13.64 0.94
C LEU A 230 21.50 -14.93 1.42
N ALA A 231 20.59 -14.90 2.40
CA ALA A 231 19.86 -16.06 2.88
C ALA A 231 18.97 -16.66 1.77
N HIS A 232 18.32 -15.79 0.98
CA HIS A 232 17.50 -16.23 -0.16
C HIS A 232 18.36 -16.92 -1.24
N LEU A 233 19.51 -16.33 -1.60
CA LEU A 233 20.44 -16.95 -2.55
C LEU A 233 21.02 -18.28 -2.02
N ALA A 234 21.29 -18.38 -0.73
CA ALA A 234 21.79 -19.62 -0.13
C ALA A 234 20.75 -20.75 -0.18
N SER A 235 19.48 -20.44 0.02
CA SER A 235 18.40 -21.43 0.04
C SER A 235 17.86 -21.77 -1.34
N ALA A 236 17.77 -20.78 -2.24
CA ALA A 236 17.12 -20.92 -3.54
C ALA A 236 18.11 -21.08 -4.72
N GLY A 237 19.42 -20.90 -4.47
CA GLY A 237 20.45 -20.91 -5.51
C GLY A 237 20.50 -19.62 -6.34
N PRO A 238 21.24 -19.61 -7.46
CA PRO A 238 21.36 -18.46 -8.34
C PRO A 238 19.99 -17.91 -8.79
N ARG A 239 19.84 -16.59 -8.82
CA ARG A 239 18.60 -15.90 -9.20
C ARG A 239 18.89 -14.70 -10.09
N THR A 240 17.94 -14.36 -10.95
CA THR A 240 18.03 -13.14 -11.75
C THR A 240 17.85 -11.90 -10.86
N VAL A 241 18.35 -10.76 -11.32
CA VAL A 241 18.07 -9.48 -10.63
C VAL A 241 16.58 -9.20 -10.60
N THR A 242 15.81 -9.61 -11.60
CA THR A 242 14.34 -9.51 -11.62
C THR A 242 13.72 -10.32 -10.48
N ASP A 243 14.15 -11.58 -10.28
CA ASP A 243 13.65 -12.44 -9.20
C ASP A 243 13.99 -11.85 -7.82
N LEU A 244 15.22 -11.35 -7.65
CA LEU A 244 15.64 -10.72 -6.39
C LEU A 244 14.88 -9.42 -6.08
N ARG A 245 14.56 -8.62 -7.10
CA ARG A 245 13.67 -7.47 -6.95
C ARG A 245 12.25 -7.87 -6.55
N GLN A 246 11.72 -8.92 -7.17
CA GLN A 246 10.40 -9.45 -6.82
C GLN A 246 10.40 -10.00 -5.40
N PHE A 247 11.42 -10.76 -5.00
CA PHE A 247 11.60 -11.21 -3.61
C PHE A 247 11.60 -10.02 -2.64
N THR A 248 12.40 -9.00 -2.92
CA THR A 248 12.46 -7.80 -2.08
C THR A 248 11.08 -7.14 -1.92
N LEU A 249 10.32 -7.01 -3.02
CA LEU A 249 9.00 -6.39 -2.98
C LEU A 249 7.98 -7.17 -2.15
N THR A 250 8.03 -8.50 -2.21
CA THR A 250 6.98 -9.36 -1.63
C THR A 250 7.34 -9.95 -0.26
N HIS A 251 8.64 -10.07 0.06
CA HIS A 251 9.10 -10.75 1.27
C HIS A 251 9.83 -9.85 2.26
N THR A 252 10.13 -8.62 1.91
CA THR A 252 10.81 -7.66 2.77
C THR A 252 10.05 -6.34 2.84
N VAL A 253 10.44 -5.43 3.72
CA VAL A 253 9.87 -4.06 3.74
C VAL A 253 10.50 -3.12 2.71
N TYR A 254 11.57 -3.53 2.03
CA TYR A 254 12.36 -2.70 1.13
C TYR A 254 11.75 -2.54 -0.27
N ARG A 255 12.28 -1.57 -1.05
CA ARG A 255 11.88 -1.28 -2.44
C ARG A 255 12.71 -2.09 -3.42
N ALA A 256 12.20 -2.30 -4.63
CA ALA A 256 12.95 -2.92 -5.72
C ALA A 256 14.27 -2.18 -6.06
N ALA A 257 14.30 -0.84 -5.91
CA ALA A 257 15.50 -0.05 -6.13
C ALA A 257 16.61 -0.34 -5.11
N ASP A 258 16.24 -0.65 -3.86
CA ASP A 258 17.20 -0.97 -2.79
C ASP A 258 17.93 -2.29 -3.07
N THR A 259 17.27 -3.25 -3.76
CA THR A 259 17.90 -4.50 -4.22
C THR A 259 19.14 -4.24 -5.07
N VAL A 260 19.01 -3.39 -6.09
CA VAL A 260 20.13 -3.10 -7.00
C VAL A 260 21.28 -2.44 -6.27
N ARG A 261 20.99 -1.54 -5.34
CA ARG A 261 22.00 -0.88 -4.50
C ARG A 261 22.76 -1.90 -3.64
N VAL A 262 22.05 -2.82 -3.00
CA VAL A 262 22.66 -3.86 -2.16
C VAL A 262 23.46 -4.85 -2.99
N LEU A 263 22.93 -5.30 -4.14
CA LEU A 263 23.65 -6.20 -5.05
C LEU A 263 24.94 -5.58 -5.57
N SER A 264 24.93 -4.28 -5.92
CA SER A 264 26.15 -3.57 -6.34
C SER A 264 27.22 -3.58 -5.25
N ALA A 265 26.84 -3.36 -4.00
CA ALA A 265 27.77 -3.43 -2.86
C ALA A 265 28.30 -4.86 -2.62
N LEU A 266 27.45 -5.88 -2.75
CA LEU A 266 27.83 -7.29 -2.59
C LEU A 266 28.79 -7.75 -3.69
N LEU A 267 28.60 -7.31 -4.93
CA LEU A 267 29.51 -7.55 -6.05
C LEU A 267 30.86 -6.89 -5.83
N THR A 268 30.87 -5.63 -5.37
CA THR A 268 32.12 -4.92 -5.05
C THR A 268 32.89 -5.62 -3.93
N ALA A 269 32.18 -6.16 -2.95
CA ALA A 269 32.77 -6.92 -1.83
C ALA A 269 33.19 -8.36 -2.22
N GLY A 270 32.90 -8.81 -3.45
CA GLY A 270 33.18 -10.19 -3.89
C GLY A 270 32.36 -11.26 -3.15
N THR A 271 31.27 -10.89 -2.48
CA THR A 271 30.39 -11.83 -1.76
C THR A 271 29.46 -12.58 -2.69
N VAL A 272 29.13 -11.99 -3.84
CA VAL A 272 28.35 -12.59 -4.90
C VAL A 272 29.03 -12.38 -6.25
N THR A 273 28.73 -13.25 -7.19
CA THR A 273 29.16 -13.17 -8.59
C THR A 273 27.97 -12.80 -9.48
N ARG A 274 28.24 -12.40 -10.72
CA ARG A 274 27.22 -12.10 -11.72
C ARG A 274 27.52 -12.71 -13.08
N ASP A 275 26.48 -13.07 -13.80
CA ASP A 275 26.54 -13.51 -15.20
C ASP A 275 25.46 -12.75 -16.01
N PRO A 276 25.85 -12.04 -17.10
CA PRO A 276 27.20 -11.80 -17.60
C PRO A 276 28.04 -10.90 -16.67
N GLU A 277 29.36 -11.06 -16.68
CA GLU A 277 30.30 -10.33 -15.80
C GLU A 277 30.26 -8.81 -15.98
N ARG A 278 29.88 -8.33 -17.16
CA ARG A 278 29.85 -6.90 -17.50
C ARG A 278 28.47 -6.45 -17.97
N GLY A 279 28.26 -5.15 -17.97
CA GLY A 279 27.01 -4.53 -18.40
C GLY A 279 26.19 -3.96 -17.25
N ARG A 280 24.98 -3.48 -17.55
CA ARG A 280 24.07 -2.90 -16.56
C ARG A 280 23.56 -4.02 -15.63
N LEU A 281 23.53 -3.77 -14.33
CA LEU A 281 22.93 -4.67 -13.35
C LEU A 281 21.40 -4.54 -13.38
N GLY A 282 20.75 -5.52 -14.01
CA GLY A 282 19.28 -5.52 -14.11
C GLY A 282 18.77 -6.67 -14.99
N GLY A 283 17.46 -6.81 -15.06
CA GLY A 283 16.81 -7.81 -15.90
C GLY A 283 17.24 -9.24 -15.60
N ASP A 284 17.73 -9.91 -16.63
CA ASP A 284 18.07 -11.35 -16.59
C ASP A 284 19.48 -11.64 -16.10
N VAL A 285 20.23 -10.62 -15.63
CA VAL A 285 21.54 -10.84 -15.01
C VAL A 285 21.37 -11.77 -13.82
N VAL A 286 22.09 -12.90 -13.86
CA VAL A 286 22.05 -13.92 -12.78
C VAL A 286 23.06 -13.54 -11.70
N ILE A 287 22.63 -13.64 -10.45
CA ILE A 287 23.44 -13.42 -9.25
C ILE A 287 23.58 -14.76 -8.52
N ALA A 288 24.79 -15.09 -8.13
CA ALA A 288 25.10 -16.28 -7.35
C ALA A 288 26.01 -15.93 -6.15
N LEU A 289 25.99 -16.74 -5.12
CA LEU A 289 27.00 -16.66 -4.05
C LEU A 289 28.38 -17.03 -4.60
N SER A 290 29.44 -16.36 -4.12
CA SER A 290 30.82 -16.62 -4.49
C SER A 290 31.34 -17.92 -3.90
#